data_4b41f218657b816bca0345ff4c33c524
#
_entry.id   4b41f218657b816bca0345ff4c33c524
#
_cell.length_a   1.000
_cell.length_b   1.000
_cell.length_c   1.000
_cell.angle_alpha   90.00
_cell.angle_beta   90.00
_cell.angle_gamma   90.00
#
_symmetry.space_group_name_H-M   'P 1'
#
loop_
_entity.id
_entity.type
_entity.pdbx_description
1 polymer ?
#
loop_
_entity_poly.entity_id
_entity_poly.type
_entity_poly.pdbx_seq_one_letter_code
_entity_poly.pdbx_strand_id
1 'polypeptide(L)'
;MKHNQSQLHRRPRICFVVAVPGTALSFLRDHIQQLSHHYDVYLAVGHCDPAAIAPLAIKGYKMCGINRNISPLDDIRAIYQLSRYFSKMHFDAVHSVTPKAGMITAIAAKIARIPHRIHIFTGQVWAGRKGPMRALLKSIDKIIASLDNHILVDGASQRQYLIDNKVLRPGAARVLAHGSICGVNTSRFNPDPQTAAAVRAEMGITPERTVFAFMGRLNRDKGLFELLTAFNTLAETDHNAFLLLIGNDEENITATFDNYHNICPGYNFLFFGPTSNPGRTLQAADIFVIPTYREGFGSSVIEASCLALPVITSDTYGVLDAAIDGVTGLRCKVADVPSLLHAMTRLAADPHLRHTLGANGRQRILSDFTAQVVTNAWLDYYRGILPGEH
;
A
#
# COMPACT_ATOMS: atom_id res chain seq x y z
N MET A 1 -23.53 45.72 -24.68
CA MET A 1 -22.82 45.42 -23.46
C MET A 1 -23.76 44.76 -22.45
N LYS A 2 -24.03 43.48 -22.51
CA LYS A 2 -24.72 42.64 -21.50
C LYS A 2 -24.52 41.18 -21.91
N HIS A 3 -23.29 40.67 -21.76
CA HIS A 3 -23.02 39.24 -21.82
C HIS A 3 -21.77 39.03 -20.98
N ASN A 4 -21.91 38.80 -19.69
CA ASN A 4 -20.95 38.02 -18.87
C ASN A 4 -21.30 38.12 -17.37
N GLN A 5 -22.45 37.59 -16.97
CA GLN A 5 -22.75 37.37 -15.55
C GLN A 5 -23.65 36.14 -15.41
N SER A 6 -23.09 34.93 -15.57
CA SER A 6 -23.63 33.68 -14.99
C SER A 6 -22.78 32.45 -15.41
N GLN A 7 -21.47 32.51 -15.39
CA GLN A 7 -20.73 31.31 -15.12
C GLN A 7 -20.71 31.10 -13.61
N LEU A 8 -21.80 30.53 -13.09
CA LEU A 8 -21.77 29.83 -11.81
C LEU A 8 -20.56 28.90 -11.88
N HIS A 9 -19.53 29.14 -11.08
CA HIS A 9 -18.30 28.36 -11.06
C HIS A 9 -18.68 26.94 -10.62
N ARG A 10 -18.82 26.06 -11.61
CA ARG A 10 -19.04 24.62 -11.39
C ARG A 10 -17.86 24.08 -10.58
N ARG A 11 -18.10 23.39 -9.48
CA ARG A 11 -17.05 22.67 -8.76
C ARG A 11 -16.31 21.74 -9.73
N PRO A 12 -14.96 21.73 -9.74
CA PRO A 12 -14.21 20.83 -10.60
C PRO A 12 -14.54 19.38 -10.26
N ARG A 13 -14.60 18.54 -11.30
CA ARG A 13 -14.97 17.13 -11.19
C ARG A 13 -13.73 16.23 -11.28
N ILE A 14 -13.55 15.39 -10.28
CA ILE A 14 -12.46 14.42 -10.21
C ILE A 14 -13.04 13.01 -10.28
N CYS A 15 -12.49 12.14 -11.13
CA CYS A 15 -12.85 10.73 -11.16
C CYS A 15 -11.65 9.88 -10.77
N PHE A 16 -11.75 9.17 -9.63
CA PHE A 16 -10.82 8.11 -9.30
C PHE A 16 -11.18 6.84 -10.07
N VAL A 17 -10.15 6.10 -10.54
CA VAL A 17 -10.34 4.86 -11.29
C VAL A 17 -9.52 3.75 -10.65
N VAL A 18 -10.21 2.69 -10.21
CA VAL A 18 -9.60 1.53 -9.56
C VAL A 18 -10.17 0.23 -10.15
N ALA A 19 -9.36 -0.83 -10.15
CA ALA A 19 -9.81 -2.13 -10.64
C ALA A 19 -10.75 -2.83 -9.65
N VAL A 20 -10.53 -2.65 -8.34
CA VAL A 20 -11.32 -3.30 -7.28
C VAL A 20 -11.69 -2.30 -6.19
N PRO A 21 -12.87 -2.46 -5.53
CA PRO A 21 -13.33 -1.53 -4.50
C PRO A 21 -12.39 -1.45 -3.29
N GLY A 22 -11.74 -2.55 -2.92
CA GLY A 22 -10.76 -2.59 -1.82
C GLY A 22 -9.63 -1.57 -1.96
N THR A 23 -9.20 -1.26 -3.20
CA THR A 23 -8.19 -0.20 -3.43
C THR A 23 -8.71 1.18 -3.02
N ALA A 24 -9.96 1.50 -3.37
CA ALA A 24 -10.57 2.78 -2.98
C ALA A 24 -10.80 2.87 -1.46
N LEU A 25 -11.26 1.78 -0.85
CA LEU A 25 -11.56 1.73 0.59
C LEU A 25 -10.31 1.77 1.45
N SER A 26 -9.22 1.09 1.02
CA SER A 26 -7.99 1.00 1.81
C SER A 26 -7.06 2.19 1.62
N PHE A 27 -7.01 2.77 0.41
CA PHE A 27 -6.02 3.79 0.09
C PHE A 27 -6.59 5.17 -0.23
N LEU A 28 -7.85 5.27 -0.69
CA LEU A 28 -8.39 6.54 -1.16
C LEU A 28 -9.49 7.12 -0.28
N ARG A 29 -9.96 6.40 0.73
CA ARG A 29 -11.10 6.82 1.56
C ARG A 29 -10.91 8.23 2.14
N ASP A 30 -9.80 8.45 2.83
CA ASP A 30 -9.54 9.72 3.53
C ASP A 30 -9.29 10.85 2.52
N HIS A 31 -8.63 10.55 1.38
CA HIS A 31 -8.46 11.52 0.29
C HIS A 31 -9.78 11.90 -0.36
N ILE A 32 -10.65 10.91 -0.67
CA ILE A 32 -11.98 11.16 -1.23
C ILE A 32 -12.81 12.01 -0.25
N GLN A 33 -12.79 11.69 1.04
CA GLN A 33 -13.49 12.44 2.07
C GLN A 33 -13.03 13.90 2.08
N GLN A 34 -11.72 14.14 2.15
CA GLN A 34 -11.15 15.50 2.19
C GLN A 34 -11.41 16.28 0.90
N LEU A 35 -11.18 15.64 -0.26
CA LEU A 35 -11.37 16.26 -1.56
C LEU A 35 -12.86 16.58 -1.83
N SER A 36 -13.81 15.82 -1.29
CA SER A 36 -15.26 16.05 -1.48
C SER A 36 -15.74 17.36 -0.89
N HIS A 37 -15.00 17.97 0.03
CA HIS A 37 -15.31 19.30 0.54
C HIS A 37 -15.05 20.41 -0.50
N HIS A 38 -14.17 20.19 -1.46
CA HIS A 38 -13.73 21.17 -2.45
C HIS A 38 -14.11 20.82 -3.89
N TYR A 39 -14.27 19.54 -4.19
CA TYR A 39 -14.47 19.00 -5.54
C TYR A 39 -15.66 18.05 -5.60
N ASP A 40 -16.25 17.90 -6.78
CA ASP A 40 -17.22 16.82 -7.05
C ASP A 40 -16.43 15.53 -7.35
N VAL A 41 -16.38 14.62 -6.39
CA VAL A 41 -15.60 13.38 -6.51
C VAL A 41 -16.47 12.25 -7.02
N TYR A 42 -15.97 11.50 -8.01
CA TYR A 42 -16.60 10.33 -8.61
C TYR A 42 -15.66 9.13 -8.56
N LEU A 43 -16.21 7.92 -8.65
CA LEU A 43 -15.45 6.67 -8.69
C LEU A 43 -15.82 5.86 -9.93
N ALA A 44 -14.82 5.44 -10.70
CA ALA A 44 -14.96 4.37 -11.68
C ALA A 44 -14.27 3.11 -11.13
N VAL A 45 -14.98 1.99 -11.12
CA VAL A 45 -14.52 0.73 -10.51
C VAL A 45 -14.86 -0.44 -11.43
N GLY A 46 -14.09 -1.54 -11.33
CA GLY A 46 -14.35 -2.73 -12.13
C GLY A 46 -15.72 -3.32 -11.85
N HIS A 47 -15.79 -4.28 -10.98
CA HIS A 47 -17.03 -4.85 -10.44
C HIS A 47 -17.07 -4.69 -8.94
N CYS A 48 -18.19 -4.26 -8.39
CA CYS A 48 -18.38 -4.17 -6.94
C CYS A 48 -19.86 -4.30 -6.57
N ASP A 49 -20.10 -4.73 -5.35
CA ASP A 49 -21.38 -4.48 -4.68
C ASP A 49 -21.46 -2.99 -4.36
N PRO A 50 -22.52 -2.26 -4.76
CA PRO A 50 -22.71 -0.87 -4.40
C PRO A 50 -22.62 -0.59 -2.89
N ALA A 51 -23.07 -1.53 -2.05
CA ALA A 51 -22.97 -1.43 -0.60
C ALA A 51 -21.51 -1.31 -0.11
N ALA A 52 -20.57 -1.94 -0.79
CA ALA A 52 -19.16 -1.89 -0.44
C ALA A 52 -18.54 -0.49 -0.58
N ILE A 53 -19.01 0.32 -1.52
CA ILE A 53 -18.50 1.68 -1.76
C ILE A 53 -19.40 2.78 -1.15
N ALA A 54 -20.51 2.42 -0.54
CA ALA A 54 -21.42 3.36 0.12
C ALA A 54 -20.75 4.26 1.19
N PRO A 55 -19.70 3.80 1.93
CA PRO A 55 -19.00 4.64 2.89
C PRO A 55 -18.13 5.75 2.27
N LEU A 56 -17.95 5.79 0.94
CA LEU A 56 -17.12 6.79 0.27
C LEU A 56 -17.92 8.08 -0.01
N ALA A 57 -17.32 9.23 0.26
CA ALA A 57 -17.90 10.56 0.01
C ALA A 57 -17.86 10.92 -1.49
N ILE A 58 -18.54 10.15 -2.33
CA ILE A 58 -18.59 10.32 -3.78
C ILE A 58 -19.95 10.83 -4.25
N LYS A 59 -19.97 11.67 -5.29
CA LYS A 59 -21.20 12.16 -5.95
C LYS A 59 -21.86 11.08 -6.82
N GLY A 60 -21.07 10.12 -7.29
CA GLY A 60 -21.57 9.03 -8.11
C GLY A 60 -20.45 8.07 -8.50
N TYR A 61 -20.84 6.93 -9.05
CA TYR A 61 -19.90 5.93 -9.50
C TYR A 61 -20.28 5.32 -10.85
N LYS A 62 -19.32 4.65 -11.49
CA LYS A 62 -19.49 3.91 -12.72
C LYS A 62 -18.79 2.55 -12.61
N MET A 63 -19.54 1.48 -12.81
CA MET A 63 -18.94 0.16 -13.06
C MET A 63 -18.48 0.07 -14.51
N CYS A 64 -17.24 -0.32 -14.73
CA CYS A 64 -16.60 -0.29 -16.05
C CYS A 64 -15.88 -1.60 -16.44
N GLY A 65 -16.12 -2.69 -15.72
CA GLY A 65 -15.65 -4.04 -16.09
C GLY A 65 -14.13 -4.22 -16.12
N ILE A 66 -13.37 -3.42 -15.37
CA ILE A 66 -11.91 -3.59 -15.26
C ILE A 66 -11.63 -4.85 -14.44
N ASN A 67 -11.07 -5.88 -15.07
CA ASN A 67 -10.67 -7.12 -14.43
C ASN A 67 -9.17 -7.08 -14.07
N ARG A 68 -8.76 -7.77 -12.99
CA ARG A 68 -7.34 -7.90 -12.65
C ARG A 68 -6.54 -8.70 -13.66
N ASN A 69 -7.17 -9.71 -14.27
CA ASN A 69 -6.54 -10.58 -15.25
C ASN A 69 -6.41 -9.89 -16.61
N ILE A 70 -5.44 -10.32 -17.40
CA ILE A 70 -5.27 -9.86 -18.78
C ILE A 70 -6.41 -10.43 -19.61
N SER A 71 -7.27 -9.56 -20.15
CA SER A 71 -8.40 -9.89 -21.00
C SER A 71 -8.53 -8.79 -22.07
N PRO A 72 -7.90 -8.94 -23.25
CA PRO A 72 -7.84 -7.88 -24.24
C PRO A 72 -9.21 -7.35 -24.70
N LEU A 73 -10.20 -8.24 -24.88
CA LEU A 73 -11.55 -7.86 -25.30
C LEU A 73 -12.29 -7.05 -24.21
N ASP A 74 -12.18 -7.49 -22.94
CA ASP A 74 -12.76 -6.75 -21.82
C ASP A 74 -12.06 -5.40 -21.62
N ASP A 75 -10.73 -5.37 -21.85
CA ASP A 75 -9.94 -4.13 -21.74
C ASP A 75 -10.37 -3.11 -22.79
N ILE A 76 -10.57 -3.52 -24.04
CA ILE A 76 -11.09 -2.65 -25.12
C ILE A 76 -12.50 -2.15 -24.77
N ARG A 77 -13.37 -3.04 -24.27
CA ARG A 77 -14.71 -2.66 -23.82
C ARG A 77 -14.67 -1.65 -22.66
N ALA A 78 -13.80 -1.86 -21.68
CA ALA A 78 -13.61 -0.95 -20.57
C ALA A 78 -13.08 0.42 -21.03
N ILE A 79 -12.11 0.48 -21.93
CA ILE A 79 -11.60 1.71 -22.54
C ILE A 79 -12.76 2.47 -23.24
N TYR A 80 -13.56 1.78 -24.05
CA TYR A 80 -14.70 2.40 -24.73
C TYR A 80 -15.74 2.95 -23.75
N GLN A 81 -16.12 2.17 -22.73
CA GLN A 81 -17.08 2.59 -21.72
C GLN A 81 -16.58 3.80 -20.92
N LEU A 82 -15.30 3.79 -20.50
CA LEU A 82 -14.71 4.89 -19.77
C LEU A 82 -14.56 6.13 -20.62
N SER A 83 -14.11 6.03 -21.87
CA SER A 83 -13.98 7.19 -22.75
C SER A 83 -15.32 7.90 -22.97
N ARG A 84 -16.41 7.13 -23.18
CA ARG A 84 -17.76 7.69 -23.26
C ARG A 84 -18.23 8.34 -21.94
N TYR A 85 -17.93 7.68 -20.82
CA TYR A 85 -18.29 8.20 -19.50
C TYR A 85 -17.54 9.51 -19.22
N PHE A 86 -16.24 9.55 -19.49
CA PHE A 86 -15.43 10.74 -19.31
C PHE A 86 -15.89 11.91 -20.18
N SER A 87 -16.17 11.64 -21.47
CA SER A 87 -16.71 12.66 -22.40
C SER A 87 -18.07 13.19 -21.95
N LYS A 88 -18.97 12.32 -21.45
CA LYS A 88 -20.31 12.72 -20.98
C LYS A 88 -20.25 13.56 -19.70
N MET A 89 -19.37 13.20 -18.78
CA MET A 89 -19.31 13.82 -17.45
C MET A 89 -18.45 15.07 -17.40
N HIS A 90 -17.60 15.31 -18.43
CA HIS A 90 -16.70 16.46 -18.52
C HIS A 90 -15.86 16.60 -17.25
N PHE A 91 -15.11 15.55 -16.90
CA PHE A 91 -14.17 15.57 -15.77
C PHE A 91 -13.02 16.54 -16.03
N ASP A 92 -12.63 17.29 -15.00
CA ASP A 92 -11.47 18.16 -15.03
C ASP A 92 -10.19 17.35 -14.77
N ALA A 93 -10.29 16.31 -13.92
CA ALA A 93 -9.20 15.36 -13.67
C ALA A 93 -9.69 13.91 -13.58
N VAL A 94 -8.87 12.99 -14.03
CA VAL A 94 -8.99 11.56 -13.74
C VAL A 94 -7.73 11.06 -13.07
N HIS A 95 -7.86 10.24 -12.04
CA HIS A 95 -6.75 9.72 -11.25
C HIS A 95 -6.86 8.21 -11.12
N SER A 96 -5.95 7.50 -11.75
CA SER A 96 -5.91 6.04 -11.72
C SER A 96 -4.90 5.51 -10.70
N VAL A 97 -5.27 4.39 -10.07
CA VAL A 97 -4.41 3.65 -9.15
C VAL A 97 -4.31 2.21 -9.65
N THR A 98 -3.16 1.60 -9.53
CA THR A 98 -2.81 0.25 -9.98
C THR A 98 -2.57 0.13 -11.49
N PRO A 99 -1.64 -0.76 -11.94
CA PRO A 99 -1.19 -0.79 -13.34
C PRO A 99 -2.32 -1.06 -14.35
N LYS A 100 -3.24 -1.98 -14.04
CA LYS A 100 -4.34 -2.34 -14.96
C LYS A 100 -5.33 -1.19 -15.15
N ALA A 101 -5.79 -0.59 -14.04
CA ALA A 101 -6.65 0.58 -14.10
C ALA A 101 -5.91 1.77 -14.75
N GLY A 102 -4.61 1.91 -14.47
CA GLY A 102 -3.74 2.92 -15.07
C GLY A 102 -3.74 2.88 -16.59
N MET A 103 -3.45 1.73 -17.18
CA MET A 103 -3.41 1.58 -18.65
C MET A 103 -4.76 1.91 -19.29
N ILE A 104 -5.84 1.32 -18.78
CA ILE A 104 -7.20 1.53 -19.32
C ILE A 104 -7.59 3.00 -19.20
N THR A 105 -7.34 3.62 -18.03
CA THR A 105 -7.66 5.03 -17.79
C THR A 105 -6.84 5.98 -18.66
N ALA A 106 -5.53 5.79 -18.77
CA ALA A 106 -4.66 6.64 -19.56
C ALA A 106 -5.12 6.71 -21.03
N ILE A 107 -5.46 5.54 -21.63
CA ILE A 107 -5.97 5.48 -22.99
C ILE A 107 -7.36 6.15 -23.10
N ALA A 108 -8.29 5.80 -22.22
CA ALA A 108 -9.65 6.33 -22.24
C ALA A 108 -9.68 7.85 -22.03
N ALA A 109 -8.87 8.36 -21.09
CA ALA A 109 -8.77 9.78 -20.78
C ALA A 109 -8.10 10.58 -21.90
N LYS A 110 -7.14 9.99 -22.60
CA LYS A 110 -6.53 10.59 -23.80
C LYS A 110 -7.54 10.72 -24.92
N ILE A 111 -8.36 9.67 -25.19
CA ILE A 111 -9.45 9.68 -26.18
C ILE A 111 -10.49 10.75 -25.80
N ALA A 112 -10.90 10.82 -24.55
CA ALA A 112 -11.88 11.77 -24.05
C ALA A 112 -11.31 13.21 -23.87
N ARG A 113 -10.01 13.43 -24.15
CA ARG A 113 -9.32 14.70 -24.02
C ARG A 113 -9.41 15.33 -22.62
N ILE A 114 -9.34 14.46 -21.57
CA ILE A 114 -9.31 14.94 -20.19
C ILE A 114 -8.06 15.80 -19.96
N PRO A 115 -8.19 17.02 -19.38
CA PRO A 115 -7.05 17.93 -19.22
C PRO A 115 -6.01 17.40 -18.24
N HIS A 116 -6.42 16.92 -17.05
CA HIS A 116 -5.52 16.40 -16.03
C HIS A 116 -5.68 14.88 -15.92
N ARG A 117 -4.70 14.15 -16.45
CA ARG A 117 -4.61 12.70 -16.43
C ARG A 117 -3.52 12.32 -15.44
N ILE A 118 -3.94 11.75 -14.30
CA ILE A 118 -3.08 11.48 -13.15
C ILE A 118 -2.98 9.98 -12.96
N HIS A 119 -1.76 9.48 -12.79
CA HIS A 119 -1.52 8.12 -12.36
C HIS A 119 -0.60 8.09 -11.15
N ILE A 120 -0.96 7.32 -10.12
CA ILE A 120 -0.05 7.00 -9.04
C ILE A 120 0.45 5.58 -9.21
N PHE A 121 1.76 5.43 -9.36
CA PHE A 121 2.40 4.13 -9.36
C PHE A 121 2.44 3.58 -7.94
N THR A 122 1.94 2.37 -7.77
CA THR A 122 2.13 1.52 -6.60
C THR A 122 3.23 0.48 -6.91
N GLY A 123 3.33 -0.63 -6.21
CA GLY A 123 4.38 -1.63 -6.47
C GLY A 123 4.38 -2.18 -7.92
N GLN A 124 5.56 -2.30 -8.54
CA GLN A 124 5.73 -2.74 -9.93
C GLN A 124 5.64 -4.26 -10.05
N VAL A 125 4.58 -4.78 -10.70
CA VAL A 125 4.35 -6.24 -10.90
C VAL A 125 5.46 -6.91 -11.70
N TRP A 126 6.19 -6.17 -12.54
CA TRP A 126 7.28 -6.69 -13.36
C TRP A 126 8.62 -6.80 -12.61
N ALA A 127 8.75 -6.20 -11.42
CA ALA A 127 10.00 -6.20 -10.67
C ALA A 127 10.50 -7.62 -10.35
N GLY A 128 9.61 -8.52 -9.92
CA GLY A 128 9.92 -9.92 -9.66
C GLY A 128 9.85 -10.86 -10.89
N ARG A 129 9.59 -10.34 -12.09
CA ARG A 129 9.43 -11.15 -13.31
C ARG A 129 10.70 -11.14 -14.17
N LYS A 130 10.85 -12.17 -15.00
CA LYS A 130 11.97 -12.30 -15.98
C LYS A 130 11.41 -12.48 -17.40
N GLY A 131 12.27 -12.33 -18.42
CA GLY A 131 11.95 -12.61 -19.80
C GLY A 131 10.87 -11.71 -20.43
N PRO A 132 10.13 -12.22 -21.44
CA PRO A 132 9.15 -11.44 -22.24
C PRO A 132 8.03 -10.84 -21.39
N MET A 133 7.57 -11.55 -20.37
CA MET A 133 6.50 -11.06 -19.47
C MET A 133 6.95 -9.80 -18.71
N ARG A 134 8.21 -9.77 -18.25
CA ARG A 134 8.77 -8.53 -17.62
C ARG A 134 8.77 -7.37 -18.62
N ALA A 135 9.20 -7.63 -19.86
CA ALA A 135 9.24 -6.59 -20.90
C ALA A 135 7.85 -6.06 -21.21
N LEU A 136 6.86 -6.95 -21.35
CA LEU A 136 5.46 -6.58 -21.61
C LEU A 136 4.89 -5.70 -20.48
N LEU A 137 4.96 -6.16 -19.23
CA LEU A 137 4.41 -5.43 -18.10
C LEU A 137 5.12 -4.08 -17.89
N LYS A 138 6.44 -4.03 -18.09
CA LYS A 138 7.20 -2.79 -18.03
C LYS A 138 6.84 -1.82 -19.16
N SER A 139 6.49 -2.33 -20.35
CA SER A 139 6.01 -1.51 -21.47
C SER A 139 4.65 -0.89 -21.16
N ILE A 140 3.79 -1.58 -20.42
CA ILE A 140 2.52 -1.01 -19.94
C ILE A 140 2.77 0.21 -19.05
N ASP A 141 3.69 0.14 -18.09
CA ASP A 141 4.03 1.28 -17.22
C ASP A 141 4.61 2.45 -18.04
N LYS A 142 5.40 2.17 -19.10
CA LYS A 142 5.88 3.20 -20.03
C LYS A 142 4.75 3.87 -20.82
N ILE A 143 3.76 3.10 -21.25
CA ILE A 143 2.58 3.64 -21.96
C ILE A 143 1.81 4.56 -21.01
N ILE A 144 1.55 4.13 -19.77
CA ILE A 144 0.90 4.97 -18.75
C ILE A 144 1.66 6.28 -18.59
N ALA A 145 2.97 6.19 -18.34
CA ALA A 145 3.83 7.37 -18.14
C ALA A 145 3.89 8.32 -19.35
N SER A 146 3.63 7.82 -20.58
CA SER A 146 3.63 8.61 -21.80
C SER A 146 2.29 9.29 -22.09
N LEU A 147 1.19 8.70 -21.63
CA LEU A 147 -0.18 9.18 -21.91
C LEU A 147 -0.68 10.12 -20.82
N ASP A 148 -0.27 9.91 -19.57
CA ASP A 148 -0.65 10.75 -18.44
C ASP A 148 0.30 11.96 -18.34
N ASN A 149 -0.23 13.11 -17.94
CA ASN A 149 0.55 14.34 -17.80
C ASN A 149 0.89 14.65 -16.34
N HIS A 150 0.40 13.85 -15.41
CA HIS A 150 0.72 13.92 -13.99
C HIS A 150 1.05 12.53 -13.46
N ILE A 151 2.30 12.31 -13.09
CA ILE A 151 2.74 11.03 -12.53
C ILE A 151 3.11 11.22 -11.07
N LEU A 152 2.51 10.40 -10.23
CA LEU A 152 2.81 10.29 -8.82
C LEU A 152 3.43 8.93 -8.53
N VAL A 153 4.21 8.86 -7.47
CA VAL A 153 4.84 7.64 -6.95
C VAL A 153 4.75 7.62 -5.44
N ASP A 154 4.71 6.43 -4.86
CA ASP A 154 4.54 6.24 -3.43
C ASP A 154 5.76 6.68 -2.61
N GLY A 155 6.96 6.73 -3.20
CA GLY A 155 8.17 7.10 -2.49
C GLY A 155 9.36 7.42 -3.37
N ALA A 156 10.41 7.97 -2.77
CA ALA A 156 11.62 8.40 -3.47
C ALA A 156 12.40 7.20 -4.05
N SER A 157 12.50 6.10 -3.30
CA SER A 157 13.17 4.88 -3.77
C SER A 157 12.43 4.24 -4.94
N GLN A 158 11.10 4.25 -4.92
CA GLN A 158 10.30 3.78 -6.04
C GLN A 158 10.50 4.67 -7.28
N ARG A 159 10.51 6.00 -7.10
CA ARG A 159 10.80 6.93 -8.20
C ARG A 159 12.15 6.63 -8.84
N GLN A 160 13.19 6.46 -8.01
CA GLN A 160 14.53 6.14 -8.51
C GLN A 160 14.55 4.80 -9.24
N TYR A 161 13.90 3.77 -8.67
CA TYR A 161 13.78 2.46 -9.32
C TYR A 161 13.11 2.54 -10.71
N LEU A 162 12.07 3.35 -10.88
CA LEU A 162 11.40 3.56 -12.17
C LEU A 162 12.30 4.31 -13.16
N ILE A 163 13.11 5.27 -12.70
CA ILE A 163 14.08 5.98 -13.52
C ILE A 163 15.20 5.03 -13.99
N ASP A 164 15.81 4.28 -13.09
CA ASP A 164 16.89 3.33 -13.38
C ASP A 164 16.44 2.25 -14.37
N ASN A 165 15.17 1.86 -14.26
CA ASN A 165 14.55 0.93 -15.19
C ASN A 165 14.03 1.61 -16.48
N LYS A 166 14.29 2.88 -16.72
CA LYS A 166 13.88 3.60 -17.95
C LYS A 166 12.35 3.55 -18.19
N VAL A 167 11.56 3.55 -17.13
CA VAL A 167 10.10 3.75 -17.17
C VAL A 167 9.77 5.24 -17.10
N LEU A 168 10.47 5.95 -16.23
CA LEU A 168 10.34 7.40 -16.08
C LEU A 168 11.63 8.13 -16.50
N ARG A 169 11.48 9.38 -16.89
CA ARG A 169 12.60 10.33 -17.02
C ARG A 169 12.84 11.02 -15.67
N PRO A 170 14.06 11.46 -15.36
CA PRO A 170 14.29 12.34 -14.22
C PRO A 170 13.33 13.53 -14.23
N GLY A 171 12.73 13.83 -13.08
CA GLY A 171 11.76 14.93 -12.94
C GLY A 171 10.33 14.65 -13.41
N ALA A 172 10.06 13.49 -14.03
CA ALA A 172 8.73 13.18 -14.59
C ALA A 172 7.68 12.79 -13.54
N ALA A 173 8.09 12.44 -12.32
CA ALA A 173 7.17 12.00 -11.26
C ALA A 173 7.40 12.78 -9.96
N ARG A 174 6.31 12.98 -9.21
CA ARG A 174 6.31 13.61 -7.89
C ARG A 174 6.03 12.60 -6.81
N VAL A 175 6.69 12.78 -5.68
CA VAL A 175 6.34 12.18 -4.39
C VAL A 175 5.56 13.25 -3.63
N LEU A 176 4.40 12.91 -3.07
CA LEU A 176 3.62 13.83 -2.24
C LEU A 176 4.05 13.66 -0.78
N ALA A 177 4.18 14.75 -0.05
CA ALA A 177 4.77 14.79 1.29
C ALA A 177 6.09 13.97 1.36
N HIS A 178 6.18 13.04 2.29
CA HIS A 178 7.32 12.13 2.44
C HIS A 178 7.10 10.77 1.77
N GLY A 179 6.01 10.62 1.02
CA GLY A 179 5.58 9.38 0.39
C GLY A 179 4.37 8.75 1.07
N SER A 180 4.12 7.48 0.75
CA SER A 180 2.91 6.72 1.08
C SER A 180 1.67 7.18 0.30
N ILE A 181 0.88 6.20 -0.15
CA ILE A 181 -0.37 6.49 -0.85
C ILE A 181 -1.46 7.03 0.08
N CYS A 182 -1.51 6.59 1.34
CA CYS A 182 -2.61 6.92 2.26
C CYS A 182 -2.18 7.38 3.66
N GLY A 183 -0.90 7.19 4.03
CA GLY A 183 -0.45 7.41 5.41
C GLY A 183 -1.07 6.41 6.40
N VAL A 184 -1.03 6.74 7.69
CA VAL A 184 -1.54 5.91 8.78
C VAL A 184 -2.61 6.67 9.56
N ASN A 185 -3.73 6.02 9.83
CA ASN A 185 -4.73 6.50 10.76
C ASN A 185 -4.28 6.23 12.20
N THR A 186 -3.77 7.26 12.86
CA THR A 186 -3.17 7.16 14.21
C THR A 186 -4.17 6.82 15.31
N SER A 187 -5.47 6.99 15.10
CA SER A 187 -6.48 6.54 16.07
C SER A 187 -6.72 5.04 16.01
N ARG A 188 -6.52 4.41 14.83
CA ARG A 188 -6.61 2.96 14.65
C ARG A 188 -5.34 2.23 15.06
N PHE A 189 -4.18 2.88 14.89
CA PHE A 189 -2.86 2.33 15.19
C PHE A 189 -2.23 3.11 16.35
N ASN A 190 -2.89 3.10 17.51
CA ASN A 190 -2.40 3.70 18.73
C ASN A 190 -2.00 2.62 19.74
N PRO A 191 -0.74 2.61 20.23
CA PRO A 191 -0.30 1.63 21.24
C PRO A 191 -1.15 1.72 22.49
N ASP A 192 -1.64 0.57 22.95
CA ASP A 192 -2.39 0.44 24.18
C ASP A 192 -2.03 -0.87 24.90
N PRO A 193 -1.30 -0.80 26.03
CA PRO A 193 -0.86 -1.99 26.77
C PRO A 193 -2.02 -2.90 27.23
N GLN A 194 -3.19 -2.32 27.51
CA GLN A 194 -4.35 -3.12 27.93
C GLN A 194 -4.89 -3.94 26.74
N THR A 195 -5.01 -3.30 25.58
CA THR A 195 -5.39 -4.00 24.34
C THR A 195 -4.34 -5.05 23.97
N ALA A 196 -3.05 -4.76 24.09
CA ALA A 196 -1.97 -5.71 23.80
C ALA A 196 -2.09 -6.97 24.68
N ALA A 197 -2.27 -6.80 25.99
CA ALA A 197 -2.45 -7.92 26.93
C ALA A 197 -3.73 -8.74 26.61
N ALA A 198 -4.84 -8.06 26.32
CA ALA A 198 -6.11 -8.72 25.99
C ALA A 198 -6.02 -9.55 24.69
N VAL A 199 -5.40 -8.98 23.63
CA VAL A 199 -5.23 -9.67 22.35
C VAL A 199 -4.30 -10.88 22.48
N ARG A 200 -3.19 -10.75 23.24
CA ARG A 200 -2.32 -11.90 23.54
C ARG A 200 -3.07 -13.01 24.28
N ALA A 201 -3.86 -12.66 25.29
CA ALA A 201 -4.67 -13.65 26.02
C ALA A 201 -5.69 -14.36 25.12
N GLU A 202 -6.39 -13.62 24.25
CA GLU A 202 -7.31 -14.17 23.25
C GLU A 202 -6.63 -15.14 22.26
N MET A 203 -5.36 -14.87 21.93
CA MET A 203 -4.56 -15.70 21.03
C MET A 203 -3.81 -16.83 21.74
N GLY A 204 -3.91 -16.95 23.08
CA GLY A 204 -3.16 -17.92 23.87
C GLY A 204 -1.66 -17.64 23.93
N ILE A 205 -1.23 -16.40 23.71
CA ILE A 205 0.18 -15.99 23.73
C ILE A 205 0.53 -15.52 25.15
N THR A 206 1.50 -16.16 25.78
CA THR A 206 1.90 -15.85 27.14
C THR A 206 2.81 -14.60 27.19
N PRO A 207 2.88 -13.89 28.35
CA PRO A 207 3.58 -12.61 28.45
C PRO A 207 5.09 -12.67 28.14
N GLU A 208 5.74 -13.81 28.44
CA GLU A 208 7.18 -14.02 28.22
C GLU A 208 7.57 -14.21 26.76
N ARG A 209 6.61 -14.43 25.86
CA ARG A 209 6.87 -14.64 24.43
C ARG A 209 7.34 -13.36 23.75
N THR A 210 8.37 -13.49 22.92
CA THR A 210 8.77 -12.46 21.94
C THR A 210 8.05 -12.71 20.62
N VAL A 211 7.07 -11.88 20.31
CA VAL A 211 6.16 -12.09 19.18
C VAL A 211 6.66 -11.37 17.92
N PHE A 212 7.06 -12.15 16.93
CA PHE A 212 7.34 -11.68 15.57
C PHE A 212 6.05 -11.72 14.76
N ALA A 213 5.56 -10.56 14.31
CA ALA A 213 4.37 -10.50 13.48
C ALA A 213 4.70 -10.17 12.03
N PHE A 214 4.06 -10.89 11.14
CA PHE A 214 3.94 -10.54 9.72
C PHE A 214 2.50 -10.15 9.42
N MET A 215 2.29 -9.09 8.65
CA MET A 215 0.96 -8.72 8.17
C MET A 215 0.99 -8.35 6.68
N GLY A 216 0.22 -9.10 5.90
CA GLY A 216 0.14 -8.94 4.45
C GLY A 216 -0.48 -10.17 3.78
N ARG A 217 -0.49 -10.17 2.45
CA ARG A 217 -0.87 -11.36 1.69
C ARG A 217 0.21 -12.42 1.84
N LEU A 218 -0.19 -13.63 2.20
CA LEU A 218 0.75 -14.75 2.30
C LEU A 218 1.03 -15.26 0.89
N ASN A 219 2.14 -14.81 0.34
CA ASN A 219 2.64 -15.24 -0.97
C ASN A 219 4.17 -15.09 -1.04
N ARG A 220 4.77 -15.67 -2.08
CA ARG A 220 6.22 -15.67 -2.29
C ARG A 220 6.82 -14.26 -2.38
N ASP A 221 6.13 -13.32 -3.05
CA ASP A 221 6.62 -11.95 -3.22
C ASP A 221 6.81 -11.21 -1.88
N LYS A 222 6.19 -11.69 -0.81
CA LYS A 222 6.31 -11.14 0.55
C LYS A 222 7.41 -11.78 1.40
N GLY A 223 8.16 -12.74 0.84
CA GLY A 223 9.28 -13.37 1.53
C GLY A 223 8.87 -14.34 2.64
N LEU A 224 7.68 -14.94 2.51
CA LEU A 224 7.15 -15.84 3.56
C LEU A 224 8.02 -17.07 3.76
N PHE A 225 8.58 -17.65 2.70
CA PHE A 225 9.44 -18.83 2.81
C PHE A 225 10.75 -18.52 3.54
N GLU A 226 11.31 -17.34 3.30
CA GLU A 226 12.48 -16.84 4.01
C GLU A 226 12.17 -16.59 5.48
N LEU A 227 11.00 -16.00 5.78
CA LEU A 227 10.55 -15.77 7.15
C LEU A 227 10.36 -17.09 7.91
N LEU A 228 9.65 -18.05 7.31
CA LEU A 228 9.42 -19.36 7.92
C LEU A 228 10.75 -20.10 8.16
N THR A 229 11.66 -20.06 7.21
CA THR A 229 12.97 -20.70 7.35
C THR A 229 13.81 -20.02 8.46
N ALA A 230 13.87 -18.70 8.47
CA ALA A 230 14.60 -17.95 9.51
C ALA A 230 13.99 -18.17 10.90
N PHE A 231 12.65 -18.15 11.02
CA PHE A 231 11.97 -18.40 12.28
C PHE A 231 12.16 -19.83 12.77
N ASN A 232 12.09 -20.83 11.87
CA ASN A 232 12.36 -22.24 12.22
C ASN A 232 13.75 -22.39 12.86
N THR A 233 14.78 -21.74 12.29
CA THR A 233 16.13 -21.78 12.86
C THR A 233 16.21 -20.98 14.18
N LEU A 234 15.55 -19.83 14.29
CA LEU A 234 15.52 -19.06 15.53
C LEU A 234 14.90 -19.88 16.69
N ALA A 235 13.80 -20.58 16.42
CA ALA A 235 13.05 -21.36 17.40
C ALA A 235 13.83 -22.58 17.95
N GLU A 236 14.93 -23.00 17.30
CA GLU A 236 15.84 -24.03 17.83
C GLU A 236 16.57 -23.54 19.11
N THR A 237 16.85 -22.26 19.21
CA THR A 237 17.65 -21.69 20.30
C THR A 237 16.87 -20.71 21.18
N ASP A 238 15.83 -20.08 20.66
CA ASP A 238 14.97 -19.16 21.39
C ASP A 238 13.56 -19.76 21.56
N HIS A 239 13.33 -20.45 22.68
CA HIS A 239 12.05 -21.08 22.98
C HIS A 239 10.95 -20.06 23.34
N ASN A 240 11.28 -18.79 23.57
CA ASN A 240 10.33 -17.72 23.79
C ASN A 240 9.86 -17.06 22.49
N ALA A 241 10.53 -17.32 21.36
CA ALA A 241 10.10 -16.79 20.08
C ALA A 241 8.70 -17.31 19.70
N PHE A 242 7.86 -16.42 19.17
CA PHE A 242 6.51 -16.73 18.68
C PHE A 242 6.29 -16.06 17.33
N LEU A 243 5.77 -16.77 16.34
CA LEU A 243 5.46 -16.24 15.02
C LEU A 243 3.95 -16.07 14.84
N LEU A 244 3.53 -14.84 14.53
CA LEU A 244 2.14 -14.48 14.24
C LEU A 244 2.02 -14.06 12.77
N LEU A 245 1.26 -14.84 11.98
CA LEU A 245 0.97 -14.51 10.57
C LEU A 245 -0.45 -13.98 10.42
N ILE A 246 -0.58 -12.77 9.81
CA ILE A 246 -1.85 -12.08 9.63
C ILE A 246 -2.06 -11.79 8.14
N GLY A 247 -3.17 -12.29 7.57
CA GLY A 247 -3.55 -12.01 6.19
C GLY A 247 -4.15 -13.17 5.42
N ASN A 248 -4.47 -12.92 4.15
CA ASN A 248 -4.99 -13.95 3.26
C ASN A 248 -3.87 -14.83 2.71
N ASP A 249 -4.06 -16.13 2.76
CA ASP A 249 -3.17 -17.10 2.09
C ASP A 249 -3.55 -17.21 0.61
N GLU A 250 -2.77 -16.56 -0.27
CA GLU A 250 -3.02 -16.52 -1.72
C GLU A 250 -2.38 -17.69 -2.47
N GLU A 251 -1.36 -18.32 -1.90
CA GLU A 251 -0.56 -19.36 -2.56
C GLU A 251 -0.56 -20.69 -1.80
N ASN A 252 -1.51 -20.87 -0.86
CA ASN A 252 -1.60 -22.06 -0.02
C ASN A 252 -0.30 -22.34 0.76
N ILE A 253 0.32 -21.30 1.28
CA ILE A 253 1.58 -21.40 2.04
C ILE A 253 1.37 -22.18 3.34
N THR A 254 0.18 -22.07 3.92
CA THR A 254 -0.20 -22.82 5.14
C THR A 254 -0.02 -24.33 4.97
N ALA A 255 -0.21 -24.89 3.77
CA ALA A 255 0.04 -26.31 3.50
C ALA A 255 1.53 -26.70 3.56
N THR A 256 2.44 -25.75 3.68
CA THR A 256 3.88 -26.02 3.78
C THR A 256 4.41 -25.99 5.21
N PHE A 257 3.59 -25.65 6.21
CA PHE A 257 4.02 -25.47 7.60
C PHE A 257 4.62 -26.74 8.20
N ASP A 258 4.12 -27.92 7.83
CA ASP A 258 4.66 -29.22 8.29
C ASP A 258 6.13 -29.46 7.86
N ASN A 259 6.66 -28.68 6.92
CA ASN A 259 8.08 -28.76 6.53
C ASN A 259 9.03 -28.07 7.53
N TYR A 260 8.48 -27.37 8.54
CA TYR A 260 9.26 -26.60 9.51
C TYR A 260 9.11 -27.20 10.90
N HIS A 261 10.06 -28.05 11.31
CA HIS A 261 9.98 -28.89 12.51
C HIS A 261 9.92 -28.10 13.83
N ASN A 262 10.43 -26.88 13.87
CA ASN A 262 10.44 -26.03 15.05
C ASN A 262 9.29 -25.00 15.05
N ILE A 263 8.41 -25.05 14.06
CA ILE A 263 7.18 -24.25 14.01
C ILE A 263 6.01 -25.12 14.46
N CYS A 264 5.59 -24.93 15.70
CA CYS A 264 4.53 -25.74 16.34
C CYS A 264 3.26 -24.91 16.49
N PRO A 265 2.20 -25.17 15.68
CA PRO A 265 0.91 -24.50 15.85
C PRO A 265 0.37 -24.63 17.28
N GLY A 266 -0.12 -23.51 17.85
CA GLY A 266 -0.63 -23.45 19.22
C GLY A 266 0.45 -23.41 20.32
N TYR A 267 1.74 -23.59 19.98
CA TYR A 267 2.84 -23.45 20.93
C TYR A 267 3.68 -22.19 20.68
N ASN A 268 4.28 -22.04 19.50
CA ASN A 268 5.10 -20.89 19.13
C ASN A 268 4.71 -20.27 17.79
N PHE A 269 3.55 -20.62 17.26
CA PHE A 269 3.08 -20.19 15.95
C PHE A 269 1.55 -20.06 15.92
N LEU A 270 1.06 -18.98 15.31
CA LEU A 270 -0.34 -18.78 15.00
C LEU A 270 -0.52 -18.18 13.61
N PHE A 271 -1.27 -18.86 12.75
CA PHE A 271 -1.87 -18.26 11.57
C PHE A 271 -3.24 -17.70 11.93
N PHE A 272 -3.31 -16.37 12.06
CA PHE A 272 -4.55 -15.68 12.46
C PHE A 272 -5.54 -15.52 11.30
N GLY A 273 -5.02 -15.53 10.06
CA GLY A 273 -5.83 -15.21 8.89
C GLY A 273 -6.08 -13.72 8.71
N PRO A 274 -7.04 -13.34 7.83
CA PRO A 274 -7.36 -11.94 7.57
C PRO A 274 -8.05 -11.27 8.76
N THR A 275 -7.79 -9.97 8.96
CA THR A 275 -8.41 -9.18 10.02
C THR A 275 -9.06 -7.91 9.48
N SER A 276 -10.20 -7.52 10.04
CA SER A 276 -10.84 -6.22 9.81
C SER A 276 -10.28 -5.11 10.71
N ASN A 277 -9.55 -5.49 11.78
CA ASN A 277 -8.95 -4.56 12.73
C ASN A 277 -7.45 -4.81 12.91
N PRO A 278 -6.62 -4.48 11.89
CA PRO A 278 -5.18 -4.73 11.93
C PRO A 278 -4.48 -3.97 13.08
N GLY A 279 -4.93 -2.77 13.41
CA GLY A 279 -4.38 -1.99 14.51
C GLY A 279 -4.54 -2.64 15.87
N ARG A 280 -5.64 -3.38 16.10
CA ARG A 280 -5.82 -4.19 17.30
C ARG A 280 -4.99 -5.47 17.25
N THR A 281 -5.06 -6.20 16.15
CA THR A 281 -4.40 -7.50 16.00
C THR A 281 -2.88 -7.39 16.14
N LEU A 282 -2.26 -6.34 15.55
CA LEU A 282 -0.81 -6.10 15.63
C LEU A 282 -0.32 -5.72 17.02
N GLN A 283 -1.17 -5.32 17.95
CA GLN A 283 -0.74 -5.04 19.33
C GLN A 283 -0.26 -6.28 20.10
N ALA A 284 -0.54 -7.48 19.59
CA ALA A 284 0.05 -8.70 20.15
C ALA A 284 1.57 -8.81 19.90
N ALA A 285 2.11 -8.05 18.94
CA ALA A 285 3.50 -8.16 18.48
C ALA A 285 4.48 -7.35 19.32
N ASP A 286 5.76 -7.80 19.32
CA ASP A 286 6.93 -7.07 19.80
C ASP A 286 7.81 -6.60 18.65
N ILE A 287 7.80 -7.31 17.51
CA ILE A 287 8.63 -7.06 16.34
C ILE A 287 7.77 -7.30 15.09
N PHE A 288 7.80 -6.36 14.15
CA PHE A 288 7.16 -6.54 12.86
C PHE A 288 8.19 -6.97 11.79
N VAL A 289 7.87 -7.98 10.99
CA VAL A 289 8.80 -8.55 10.00
C VAL A 289 8.12 -8.63 8.63
N ILE A 290 8.75 -8.03 7.61
CA ILE A 290 8.30 -8.14 6.21
C ILE A 290 9.50 -8.20 5.24
N PRO A 291 10.05 -9.39 4.96
CA PRO A 291 11.21 -9.59 4.10
C PRO A 291 10.82 -9.63 2.62
N THR A 292 10.04 -8.65 2.19
CA THR A 292 9.39 -8.60 0.88
C THR A 292 10.40 -8.44 -0.27
N TYR A 293 10.07 -8.98 -1.44
CA TYR A 293 10.86 -8.82 -2.66
C TYR A 293 10.57 -7.50 -3.40
N ARG A 294 9.41 -6.93 -3.17
CA ARG A 294 8.97 -5.68 -3.78
C ARG A 294 7.80 -5.05 -3.04
N GLU A 295 7.77 -3.73 -2.98
CA GLU A 295 6.67 -2.93 -2.46
C GLU A 295 6.45 -1.65 -3.27
N GLY A 296 5.27 -1.03 -3.12
CA GLY A 296 5.07 0.36 -3.51
C GLY A 296 5.69 1.29 -2.47
N PHE A 297 5.27 1.12 -1.22
CA PHE A 297 5.79 1.86 -0.06
C PHE A 297 6.00 0.97 1.17
N GLY A 298 5.11 0.02 1.42
CA GLY A 298 5.11 -0.78 2.63
C GLY A 298 4.17 -0.20 3.69
N SER A 299 2.88 -0.06 3.38
CA SER A 299 1.90 0.50 4.30
C SER A 299 1.87 -0.23 5.64
N SER A 300 1.98 -1.57 5.66
CA SER A 300 2.04 -2.33 6.90
C SER A 300 3.28 -2.03 7.76
N VAL A 301 4.39 -1.58 7.15
CA VAL A 301 5.59 -1.15 7.90
C VAL A 301 5.29 0.12 8.69
N ILE A 302 4.69 1.13 8.05
CA ILE A 302 4.34 2.38 8.75
C ILE A 302 3.19 2.19 9.75
N GLU A 303 2.27 1.27 9.50
CA GLU A 303 1.22 0.87 10.45
C GLU A 303 1.82 0.22 11.71
N ALA A 304 2.76 -0.71 11.55
CA ALA A 304 3.49 -1.33 12.65
C ALA A 304 4.36 -0.31 13.42
N SER A 305 5.09 0.55 12.70
CA SER A 305 5.88 1.63 13.32
C SER A 305 4.99 2.62 14.09
N CYS A 306 3.76 2.87 13.66
CA CYS A 306 2.79 3.68 14.39
C CYS A 306 2.43 3.09 15.76
N LEU A 307 2.45 1.75 15.88
CA LEU A 307 2.28 1.02 17.13
C LEU A 307 3.57 0.94 17.98
N ALA A 308 4.61 1.70 17.61
CA ALA A 308 5.93 1.65 18.22
C ALA A 308 6.62 0.28 18.13
N LEU A 309 6.28 -0.54 17.12
CA LEU A 309 6.98 -1.79 16.85
C LEU A 309 8.26 -1.50 16.05
N PRO A 310 9.42 -2.04 16.46
CA PRO A 310 10.59 -2.09 15.61
C PRO A 310 10.29 -2.98 14.40
N VAL A 311 10.77 -2.58 13.22
CA VAL A 311 10.46 -3.30 11.98
C VAL A 311 11.71 -3.95 11.40
N ILE A 312 11.57 -5.16 10.84
CA ILE A 312 12.58 -5.80 10.00
C ILE A 312 12.05 -5.79 8.57
N THR A 313 12.78 -5.13 7.66
CA THR A 313 12.42 -5.00 6.26
C THR A 313 13.56 -5.43 5.35
N SER A 314 13.25 -5.83 4.12
CA SER A 314 14.29 -6.09 3.12
C SER A 314 14.84 -4.79 2.48
N ASP A 315 16.00 -4.88 1.83
CA ASP A 315 16.67 -3.78 1.12
C ASP A 315 16.10 -3.56 -0.29
N THR A 316 14.78 -3.56 -0.43
CA THR A 316 14.10 -3.33 -1.71
C THR A 316 13.44 -1.95 -1.76
N TYR A 317 13.29 -1.41 -2.98
CA TYR A 317 12.58 -0.15 -3.17
C TYR A 317 11.16 -0.19 -2.55
N GLY A 318 10.65 0.96 -2.20
CA GLY A 318 9.38 1.12 -1.48
C GLY A 318 9.59 1.03 0.02
N VAL A 319 9.98 -0.12 0.58
CA VAL A 319 10.21 -0.24 2.03
C VAL A 319 11.44 0.55 2.52
N LEU A 320 12.38 0.91 1.62
CA LEU A 320 13.49 1.81 1.96
C LEU A 320 13.02 3.18 2.43
N ASP A 321 11.87 3.64 1.93
CA ASP A 321 11.27 4.91 2.33
C ASP A 321 10.44 4.77 3.62
N ALA A 322 9.88 3.58 3.88
CA ALA A 322 9.03 3.31 5.04
C ALA A 322 9.82 3.17 6.35
N ALA A 323 11.04 2.58 6.30
CA ALA A 323 11.88 2.35 7.47
C ALA A 323 13.33 2.79 7.23
N ILE A 324 13.97 3.35 8.27
CA ILE A 324 15.38 3.76 8.26
C ILE A 324 16.19 2.74 9.05
N ASP A 325 17.16 2.09 8.36
CA ASP A 325 18.01 1.07 8.95
C ASP A 325 18.80 1.58 10.15
N GLY A 326 18.80 0.82 11.23
CA GLY A 326 19.47 1.17 12.49
C GLY A 326 18.83 2.32 13.29
N VAL A 327 17.76 2.95 12.77
CA VAL A 327 17.08 4.10 13.40
C VAL A 327 15.64 3.76 13.76
N THR A 328 14.84 3.25 12.84
CA THR A 328 13.44 2.88 13.05
C THR A 328 13.17 1.38 12.93
N GLY A 329 14.19 0.62 12.57
CA GLY A 329 14.13 -0.82 12.36
C GLY A 329 15.46 -1.37 11.88
N LEU A 330 15.50 -2.63 11.50
CA LEU A 330 16.66 -3.28 10.92
C LEU A 330 16.36 -3.73 9.47
N ARG A 331 17.42 -3.79 8.67
CA ARG A 331 17.31 -4.20 7.28
C ARG A 331 17.98 -5.57 7.06
N CYS A 332 17.33 -6.42 6.26
CA CYS A 332 17.90 -7.64 5.73
C CYS A 332 18.06 -7.55 4.21
N LYS A 333 18.87 -8.40 3.63
CA LYS A 333 18.95 -8.51 2.16
C LYS A 333 17.74 -9.26 1.62
N VAL A 334 17.31 -8.89 0.41
CA VAL A 334 16.22 -9.61 -0.29
C VAL A 334 16.64 -11.06 -0.53
N ALA A 335 15.73 -12.01 -0.25
CA ALA A 335 15.93 -13.46 -0.44
C ALA A 335 17.16 -14.02 0.31
N ASP A 336 17.54 -13.44 1.43
CA ASP A 336 18.71 -13.84 2.22
C ASP A 336 18.28 -14.22 3.64
N VAL A 337 18.08 -15.52 3.85
CA VAL A 337 17.68 -16.09 5.15
C VAL A 337 18.69 -15.77 6.26
N PRO A 338 20.03 -15.90 6.06
CA PRO A 338 21.01 -15.58 7.10
C PRO A 338 20.92 -14.13 7.58
N SER A 339 20.75 -13.14 6.68
CA SER A 339 20.64 -11.75 7.09
C SER A 339 19.32 -11.44 7.82
N LEU A 340 18.24 -12.10 7.41
CA LEU A 340 16.95 -12.02 8.10
C LEU A 340 17.03 -12.62 9.50
N LEU A 341 17.58 -13.83 9.63
CA LEU A 341 17.80 -14.50 10.91
C LEU A 341 18.66 -13.65 11.84
N HIS A 342 19.75 -13.06 11.34
CA HIS A 342 20.60 -12.16 12.13
C HIS A 342 19.80 -10.97 12.69
N ALA A 343 18.97 -10.31 11.88
CA ALA A 343 18.13 -9.21 12.33
C ALA A 343 17.09 -9.65 13.37
N MET A 344 16.48 -10.82 13.16
CA MET A 344 15.49 -11.40 14.10
C MET A 344 16.15 -11.73 15.43
N THR A 345 17.29 -12.45 15.42
CA THR A 345 18.04 -12.81 16.64
C THR A 345 18.47 -11.56 17.42
N ARG A 346 18.97 -10.53 16.72
CA ARG A 346 19.39 -9.28 17.34
C ARG A 346 18.24 -8.58 18.08
N LEU A 347 17.06 -8.51 17.46
CA LEU A 347 15.89 -7.90 18.11
C LEU A 347 15.28 -8.82 19.18
N ALA A 348 15.36 -10.14 19.07
CA ALA A 348 14.93 -11.06 20.12
C ALA A 348 15.73 -10.85 21.39
N ALA A 349 17.06 -10.73 21.28
CA ALA A 349 17.98 -10.67 22.40
C ALA A 349 18.04 -9.30 23.10
N ASP A 350 17.61 -8.20 22.44
CA ASP A 350 17.79 -6.83 22.95
C ASP A 350 16.46 -6.05 23.08
N PRO A 351 15.78 -6.12 24.24
CA PRO A 351 14.55 -5.37 24.50
C PRO A 351 14.75 -3.84 24.46
N HIS A 352 15.93 -3.34 24.85
CA HIS A 352 16.24 -1.91 24.82
C HIS A 352 16.33 -1.41 23.37
N LEU A 353 16.99 -2.18 22.50
CA LEU A 353 17.04 -1.89 21.06
C LEU A 353 15.62 -1.91 20.44
N ARG A 354 14.79 -2.90 20.78
CA ARG A 354 13.38 -2.93 20.35
C ARG A 354 12.65 -1.64 20.71
N HIS A 355 12.74 -1.23 21.96
CA HIS A 355 12.09 -0.02 22.45
C HIS A 355 12.60 1.22 21.71
N THR A 356 13.92 1.37 21.56
CA THR A 356 14.54 2.55 20.91
C THR A 356 14.10 2.67 19.45
N LEU A 357 14.21 1.58 18.67
CA LEU A 357 13.83 1.59 17.26
C LEU A 357 12.32 1.81 17.09
N GLY A 358 11.50 1.17 17.92
CA GLY A 358 10.05 1.34 17.90
C GLY A 358 9.61 2.77 18.23
N ALA A 359 10.19 3.38 19.27
CA ALA A 359 9.91 4.76 19.65
C ALA A 359 10.28 5.75 18.52
N ASN A 360 11.47 5.60 17.94
CA ASN A 360 11.91 6.39 16.79
C ASN A 360 10.98 6.20 15.58
N GLY A 361 10.58 4.96 15.33
CA GLY A 361 9.62 4.62 14.27
C GLY A 361 8.32 5.39 14.44
N ARG A 362 7.71 5.30 15.62
CA ARG A 362 6.47 6.01 15.95
C ARG A 362 6.61 7.52 15.81
N GLN A 363 7.67 8.10 16.34
CA GLN A 363 7.91 9.55 16.22
C GLN A 363 7.92 9.99 14.75
N ARG A 364 8.62 9.24 13.90
CA ARG A 364 8.66 9.51 12.46
C ARG A 364 7.29 9.39 11.80
N ILE A 365 6.48 8.39 12.18
CA ILE A 365 5.12 8.26 11.62
C ILE A 365 4.25 9.46 12.01
N LEU A 366 4.33 9.89 13.25
CA LEU A 366 3.53 11.02 13.75
C LEU A 366 3.91 12.35 13.07
N SER A 367 5.17 12.54 12.66
CA SER A 367 5.60 13.73 11.92
C SER A 367 5.32 13.66 10.42
N ASP A 368 5.59 12.50 9.77
CA ASP A 368 5.76 12.44 8.32
C ASP A 368 4.64 11.68 7.59
N PHE A 369 3.98 10.72 8.26
CA PHE A 369 3.14 9.73 7.59
C PHE A 369 1.74 9.56 8.19
N THR A 370 1.26 10.50 9.00
CA THR A 370 -0.15 10.42 9.41
C THR A 370 -1.07 10.56 8.19
N ALA A 371 -2.24 9.94 8.23
CA ALA A 371 -3.26 10.10 7.19
C ALA A 371 -3.56 11.58 6.90
N GLN A 372 -3.53 12.44 7.93
CA GLN A 372 -3.75 13.88 7.78
C GLN A 372 -2.63 14.55 6.97
N VAL A 373 -1.34 14.25 7.27
CA VAL A 373 -0.20 14.81 6.53
C VAL A 373 -0.27 14.43 5.06
N VAL A 374 -0.49 13.16 4.78
CA VAL A 374 -0.56 12.65 3.40
C VAL A 374 -1.78 13.22 2.67
N THR A 375 -2.95 13.26 3.31
CA THR A 375 -4.19 13.77 2.71
C THR A 375 -4.12 15.27 2.44
N ASN A 376 -3.50 16.04 3.31
CA ASN A 376 -3.25 17.48 3.07
C ASN A 376 -2.36 17.67 1.84
N ALA A 377 -1.28 16.89 1.70
CA ALA A 377 -0.42 16.97 0.53
C ALA A 377 -1.14 16.61 -0.78
N TRP A 378 -2.10 15.67 -0.74
CA TRP A 378 -2.97 15.40 -1.87
C TRP A 378 -3.87 16.58 -2.19
N LEU A 379 -4.51 17.19 -1.18
CA LEU A 379 -5.36 18.37 -1.38
C LEU A 379 -4.57 19.54 -1.99
N ASP A 380 -3.37 19.82 -1.46
CA ASP A 380 -2.51 20.90 -1.98
C ASP A 380 -2.05 20.61 -3.40
N TYR A 381 -1.77 19.36 -3.72
CA TYR A 381 -1.47 18.94 -5.08
C TYR A 381 -2.64 19.23 -6.03
N TYR A 382 -3.86 18.88 -5.66
CA TYR A 382 -5.05 19.15 -6.47
C TYR A 382 -5.36 20.63 -6.59
N ARG A 383 -5.17 21.42 -5.54
CA ARG A 383 -5.26 22.90 -5.59
C ARG A 383 -4.27 23.52 -6.57
N GLY A 384 -3.11 22.93 -6.70
CA GLY A 384 -2.07 23.38 -7.63
C GLY A 384 -2.35 23.09 -9.11
N ILE A 385 -3.25 22.15 -9.42
CA ILE A 385 -3.55 21.75 -10.81
C ILE A 385 -4.98 22.03 -11.25
N LEU A 386 -5.92 22.17 -10.34
CA LEU A 386 -7.32 22.47 -10.62
C LEU A 386 -7.66 23.86 -10.10
N PRO A 387 -8.38 24.67 -10.89
CA PRO A 387 -8.89 25.94 -10.39
C PRO A 387 -9.90 25.64 -9.27
N GLY A 388 -9.60 26.06 -8.05
CA GLY A 388 -10.49 25.98 -6.89
C GLY A 388 -11.07 27.35 -6.57
N GLU A 389 -12.25 27.37 -5.95
CA GLU A 389 -12.67 28.54 -5.17
C GLU A 389 -11.69 28.63 -3.97
N HIS A 390 -10.94 29.72 -3.91
CA HIS A 390 -10.07 30.08 -2.78
C HIS A 390 -10.90 30.54 -1.59
#